data_56ee2c9246150750508962e2efe15f93
#
_entry.id   56ee2c9246150750508962e2efe15f93
#
_cell.length_a   1.000
_cell.length_b   1.000
_cell.length_c   1.000
_cell.angle_alpha   90.00
_cell.angle_beta   90.00
_cell.angle_gamma   90.00
#
_symmetry.space_group_name_H-M   'P 1'
#
loop_
_entity.id
_entity.type
_entity.pdbx_description
1 polymer ?
#
loop_
_entity_poly.entity_id
_entity_poly.type
_entity_poly.pdbx_seq_one_letter_code
_entity_poly.pdbx_strand_id
1 'polypeptide(L)'
;GKTNVSRYALELLDKGGLADRQHHYPSQLSGGEQQRVSIARAFSNQPKILFADEPTGNLDEETGQHIESLIFDLNREAGTTLVIVTHDLALAEKTQRILRIKGGRLIEDRLVESTVNRKAV
;
A
#
# COMPACT_ATOMS: atom_id res chain seq x y z
N GLY A 1 -15.75 -8.92 -5.04
CA GLY A 1 -16.01 -9.64 -3.80
C GLY A 1 -14.73 -10.19 -3.19
N LYS A 2 -14.87 -10.88 -2.10
CA LYS A 2 -13.73 -11.43 -1.36
C LYS A 2 -12.85 -12.34 -2.23
N THR A 3 -13.49 -13.19 -3.04
CA THR A 3 -12.77 -14.10 -3.93
C THR A 3 -11.96 -13.33 -4.97
N ASN A 4 -12.51 -12.23 -5.48
CA ASN A 4 -11.82 -11.42 -6.48
C ASN A 4 -10.57 -10.75 -5.90
N VAL A 5 -10.64 -10.26 -4.66
CA VAL A 5 -9.51 -9.65 -3.99
C VAL A 5 -8.41 -10.69 -3.74
N SER A 6 -8.78 -11.88 -3.27
CA SER A 6 -7.83 -12.96 -3.03
C SER A 6 -7.14 -13.38 -4.32
N ARG A 7 -7.90 -13.50 -5.41
CA ARG A 7 -7.35 -13.85 -6.72
C ARG A 7 -6.39 -12.78 -7.21
N TYR A 8 -6.79 -11.52 -7.08
CA TYR A 8 -5.96 -10.40 -7.48
C TYR A 8 -4.62 -10.37 -6.73
N ALA A 9 -4.68 -10.61 -5.41
CA ALA A 9 -3.47 -10.66 -4.59
C ALA A 9 -2.54 -11.77 -5.05
N LEU A 10 -3.08 -12.95 -5.36
CA LEU A 10 -2.29 -14.08 -5.86
C LEU A 10 -1.68 -13.77 -7.22
N GLU A 11 -2.43 -13.14 -8.11
CA GLU A 11 -1.92 -12.72 -9.41
C GLU A 11 -0.74 -11.75 -9.28
N LEU A 12 -0.82 -10.81 -8.34
CA LEU A 12 0.26 -9.88 -8.09
C LEU A 12 1.49 -10.57 -7.52
N LEU A 13 1.31 -11.55 -6.65
CA LEU A 13 2.40 -12.36 -6.15
C LEU A 13 3.08 -13.12 -7.28
N ASP A 14 2.30 -13.68 -8.20
CA ASP A 14 2.81 -14.39 -9.35
C ASP A 14 3.61 -13.47 -10.26
N LYS A 15 3.05 -12.31 -10.61
CA LYS A 15 3.74 -11.32 -11.43
C LYS A 15 5.05 -10.85 -10.82
N GLY A 16 5.10 -10.79 -9.49
CA GLY A 16 6.30 -10.40 -8.78
C GLY A 16 7.31 -11.54 -8.61
N GLY A 17 7.00 -12.73 -9.12
CA GLY A 17 7.87 -13.89 -8.95
C GLY A 17 7.80 -14.48 -7.55
N LEU A 18 6.77 -14.17 -6.78
CA LEU A 18 6.62 -14.63 -5.41
C LEU A 18 5.72 -15.85 -5.26
N ALA A 19 4.97 -16.21 -6.31
CA ALA A 19 4.06 -17.36 -6.23
C ALA A 19 4.79 -18.64 -5.85
N ASP A 20 5.97 -18.86 -6.40
CA ASP A 20 6.78 -20.04 -6.10
C ASP A 20 7.37 -20.02 -4.70
N ARG A 21 7.36 -18.84 -4.07
CA ARG A 21 7.94 -18.63 -2.74
C ARG A 21 6.90 -18.51 -1.64
N GLN A 22 5.63 -18.62 -1.96
CA GLN A 22 4.56 -18.40 -0.98
C GLN A 22 4.59 -19.40 0.17
N HIS A 23 5.22 -20.54 -0.01
CA HIS A 23 5.37 -21.57 1.02
C HIS A 23 6.69 -21.47 1.78
N HIS A 24 7.57 -20.56 1.40
CA HIS A 24 8.82 -20.35 2.11
C HIS A 24 8.57 -19.58 3.40
N TYR A 25 9.45 -19.79 4.38
CA TYR A 25 9.39 -19.01 5.61
C TYR A 25 9.75 -17.54 5.31
N PRO A 26 9.12 -16.59 6.02
CA PRO A 26 9.41 -15.18 5.78
C PRO A 26 10.90 -14.82 5.85
N SER A 27 11.67 -15.50 6.71
CA SER A 27 13.10 -15.23 6.85
C SER A 27 13.91 -15.55 5.59
N GLN A 28 13.33 -16.28 4.64
CA GLN A 28 13.98 -16.62 3.38
C GLN A 28 13.74 -15.59 2.28
N LEU A 29 12.95 -14.59 2.56
CA LEU A 29 12.57 -13.56 1.58
C LEU A 29 13.32 -12.25 1.84
N SER A 30 13.54 -11.46 0.79
CA SER A 30 14.07 -10.12 0.94
C SER A 30 13.05 -9.23 1.67
N GLY A 31 13.49 -8.05 2.15
CA GLY A 31 12.60 -7.11 2.81
C GLY A 31 11.43 -6.69 1.92
N GLY A 32 11.70 -6.42 0.64
CA GLY A 32 10.64 -6.07 -0.31
C GLY A 32 9.67 -7.21 -0.57
N GLU A 33 10.21 -8.43 -0.69
CA GLU A 33 9.36 -9.61 -0.89
C GLU A 33 8.48 -9.88 0.33
N GLN A 34 9.04 -9.75 1.54
CA GLN A 34 8.27 -9.89 2.78
C GLN A 34 7.14 -8.87 2.84
N GLN A 35 7.43 -7.63 2.46
CA GLN A 35 6.44 -6.57 2.48
C GLN A 35 5.32 -6.84 1.47
N ARG A 36 5.65 -7.30 0.26
CA ARG A 36 4.64 -7.66 -0.75
C ARG A 36 3.71 -8.74 -0.25
N VAL A 37 4.26 -9.79 0.37
CA VAL A 37 3.45 -10.87 0.92
C VAL A 37 2.52 -10.35 2.02
N SER A 38 3.05 -9.53 2.92
CA SER A 38 2.25 -8.96 4.01
C SER A 38 1.10 -8.12 3.49
N ILE A 39 1.36 -7.28 2.50
CA ILE A 39 0.36 -6.41 1.90
C ILE A 39 -0.73 -7.24 1.21
N ALA A 40 -0.33 -8.22 0.41
CA ALA A 40 -1.29 -9.07 -0.29
C ALA A 40 -2.18 -9.82 0.70
N ARG A 41 -1.61 -10.32 1.79
CA ARG A 41 -2.38 -10.99 2.84
C ARG A 41 -3.38 -10.05 3.51
N ALA A 42 -2.93 -8.84 3.82
CA ALA A 42 -3.79 -7.85 4.46
C ALA A 42 -5.02 -7.55 3.61
N PHE A 43 -4.82 -7.31 2.32
CA PHE A 43 -5.92 -6.99 1.42
C PHE A 43 -6.82 -8.19 1.09
N SER A 44 -6.26 -9.41 1.13
CA SER A 44 -7.04 -10.60 0.79
C SER A 44 -8.17 -10.87 1.77
N ASN A 45 -8.10 -10.32 2.98
CA ASN A 45 -9.16 -10.42 3.98
C ASN A 45 -10.28 -9.40 3.77
N GLN A 46 -10.16 -8.53 2.79
CA GLN A 46 -11.11 -7.46 2.48
C GLN A 46 -11.49 -6.60 3.69
N PRO A 47 -10.53 -6.03 4.40
CA PRO A 47 -10.86 -5.18 5.53
C PRO A 47 -11.56 -3.91 5.06
N LYS A 48 -12.41 -3.33 5.92
CA LYS A 48 -13.03 -2.04 5.63
C LYS A 48 -12.03 -0.90 5.76
N ILE A 49 -11.12 -1.03 6.70
CA ILE A 49 -10.05 -0.06 6.95
C ILE A 49 -8.75 -0.83 7.09
N LEU A 50 -7.72 -0.36 6.43
CA LEU A 50 -6.37 -0.92 6.52
C LEU A 50 -5.40 0.18 6.90
N PHE A 51 -4.57 -0.09 7.91
CA PHE A 51 -3.53 0.84 8.34
C PHE A 51 -2.18 0.34 7.86
N ALA A 52 -1.42 1.21 7.23
CA ALA A 52 -0.06 0.93 6.80
C ALA A 52 0.87 1.94 7.49
N ASP A 53 1.74 1.46 8.36
CA ASP A 53 2.65 2.31 9.12
C ASP A 53 4.03 2.27 8.48
N GLU A 54 4.44 3.40 7.89
CA GLU A 54 5.72 3.54 7.19
C GLU A 54 5.99 2.37 6.25
N PRO A 55 5.09 2.11 5.28
CA PRO A 55 5.16 0.86 4.50
C PRO A 55 6.41 0.69 3.66
N THR A 56 7.16 1.77 3.40
CA THR A 56 8.37 1.74 2.59
C THR A 56 9.61 2.20 3.34
N GLY A 57 9.50 2.34 4.67
CA GLY A 57 10.51 3.00 5.50
C GLY A 57 11.90 2.39 5.47
N ASN A 58 12.01 1.08 5.27
CA ASN A 58 13.29 0.38 5.30
C ASN A 58 13.71 -0.14 3.92
N LEU A 59 13.08 0.35 2.86
CA LEU A 59 13.32 -0.13 1.51
C LEU A 59 14.08 0.91 0.69
N ASP A 60 14.85 0.44 -0.28
CA ASP A 60 15.46 1.33 -1.26
C ASP A 60 14.37 2.00 -2.09
N GLU A 61 14.73 3.09 -2.78
CA GLU A 61 13.75 3.90 -3.50
C GLU A 61 12.96 3.12 -4.54
N GLU A 62 13.65 2.31 -5.34
CA GLU A 62 13.00 1.54 -6.40
C GLU A 62 12.02 0.51 -5.82
N THR A 63 12.45 -0.24 -4.83
CA THR A 63 11.61 -1.22 -4.15
C THR A 63 10.45 -0.54 -3.47
N GLY A 64 10.70 0.60 -2.83
CA GLY A 64 9.65 1.38 -2.17
C GLY A 64 8.58 1.82 -3.14
N GLN A 65 8.96 2.28 -4.34
CA GLN A 65 7.99 2.68 -5.35
C GLN A 65 7.13 1.51 -5.82
N HIS A 66 7.72 0.33 -5.96
CA HIS A 66 6.96 -0.87 -6.31
C HIS A 66 5.94 -1.22 -5.22
N ILE A 67 6.34 -1.10 -3.96
CA ILE A 67 5.44 -1.35 -2.82
C ILE A 67 4.31 -0.34 -2.79
N GLU A 68 4.60 0.94 -3.02
CA GLU A 68 3.55 1.97 -3.08
C GLU A 68 2.54 1.66 -4.19
N SER A 69 3.02 1.30 -5.37
CA SER A 69 2.14 0.96 -6.48
C SER A 69 1.26 -0.24 -6.15
N LEU A 70 1.83 -1.25 -5.50
CA LEU A 70 1.08 -2.43 -5.08
C LEU A 70 -0.03 -2.06 -4.11
N ILE A 71 0.28 -1.24 -3.10
CA ILE A 71 -0.70 -0.80 -2.11
C ILE A 71 -1.86 -0.08 -2.79
N PHE A 72 -1.57 0.87 -3.67
CA PHE A 72 -2.61 1.65 -4.33
C PHE A 72 -3.43 0.81 -5.30
N ASP A 73 -2.80 -0.12 -6.02
CA ASP A 73 -3.51 -1.02 -6.92
C ASP A 73 -4.48 -1.92 -6.16
N LEU A 74 -4.01 -2.52 -5.07
CA LEU A 74 -4.86 -3.38 -4.23
C LEU A 74 -5.97 -2.58 -3.56
N ASN A 75 -5.68 -1.37 -3.14
CA ASN A 75 -6.68 -0.49 -2.54
C ASN A 75 -7.81 -0.18 -3.52
N ARG A 76 -7.48 0.14 -4.76
CA ARG A 76 -8.51 0.38 -5.78
C ARG A 76 -9.36 -0.84 -6.01
N GLU A 77 -8.73 -2.01 -6.09
CA GLU A 77 -9.45 -3.26 -6.35
C GLU A 77 -10.35 -3.66 -5.19
N ALA A 78 -9.86 -3.50 -3.96
CA ALA A 78 -10.57 -3.92 -2.77
C ALA A 78 -11.65 -2.93 -2.32
N GLY A 79 -11.51 -1.65 -2.66
CA GLY A 79 -12.40 -0.61 -2.16
C GLY A 79 -12.25 -0.37 -0.67
N THR A 80 -11.10 -0.72 -0.10
CA THR A 80 -10.80 -0.54 1.31
C THR A 80 -10.44 0.92 1.59
N THR A 81 -10.80 1.43 2.76
CA THR A 81 -10.28 2.71 3.22
C THR A 81 -8.86 2.48 3.72
N LEU A 82 -7.91 3.13 3.09
CA LEU A 82 -6.49 2.96 3.39
C LEU A 82 -5.98 4.17 4.17
N VAL A 83 -5.40 3.91 5.33
CA VAL A 83 -4.76 4.94 6.15
C VAL A 83 -3.27 4.64 6.19
N ILE A 84 -2.48 5.56 5.65
CA ILE A 84 -1.02 5.42 5.63
C ILE A 84 -0.44 6.38 6.66
N VAL A 85 0.36 5.85 7.58
CA VAL A 85 1.10 6.66 8.53
C VAL A 85 2.52 6.79 7.99
N THR A 86 2.94 8.03 7.72
CA THR A 86 4.25 8.27 7.13
C THR A 86 4.71 9.70 7.37
N HIS A 87 6.02 9.92 7.37
CA HIS A 87 6.59 11.26 7.28
C HIS A 87 7.20 11.53 5.89
N ASP A 88 6.95 10.65 4.95
CA ASP A 88 7.32 10.87 3.55
C ASP A 88 6.24 11.71 2.87
N LEU A 89 6.54 12.98 2.64
CA LEU A 89 5.58 13.91 2.04
C LEU A 89 5.23 13.53 0.61
N ALA A 90 6.17 12.95 -0.13
CA ALA A 90 5.90 12.52 -1.50
C ALA A 90 4.85 11.41 -1.52
N LEU A 91 4.94 10.47 -0.60
CA LEU A 91 3.92 9.42 -0.47
C LEU A 91 2.57 10.00 -0.05
N ALA A 92 2.57 10.90 0.92
CA ALA A 92 1.34 11.53 1.39
C ALA A 92 0.60 12.25 0.26
N GLU A 93 1.33 12.93 -0.61
CA GLU A 93 0.73 13.66 -1.75
C GLU A 93 0.09 12.73 -2.80
N LYS A 94 0.34 11.45 -2.73
CA LYS A 94 -0.28 10.46 -3.63
C LYS A 94 -1.65 9.99 -3.13
N THR A 95 -2.03 10.38 -1.92
CA THR A 95 -3.34 10.03 -1.34
C THR A 95 -4.35 11.15 -1.60
N GLN A 96 -5.61 10.93 -1.19
CA GLN A 96 -6.68 11.90 -1.40
C GLN A 96 -6.81 12.93 -0.29
N ARG A 97 -6.29 12.61 0.90
CA ARG A 97 -6.46 13.47 2.07
C ARG A 97 -5.25 13.32 2.98
N ILE A 98 -4.77 14.44 3.47
CA ILE A 98 -3.62 14.46 4.38
C ILE A 98 -4.05 15.04 5.72
N LEU A 99 -3.76 14.28 6.78
CA LEU A 99 -3.93 14.74 8.15
C LEU A 99 -2.55 14.90 8.75
N ARG A 100 -2.21 16.09 9.20
CA ARG A 100 -0.91 16.33 9.86
C ARG A 100 -1.12 16.42 11.35
N ILE A 101 -0.31 15.64 12.06
CA ILE A 101 -0.39 15.55 13.52
C ILE A 101 0.95 15.98 14.08
N LYS A 102 0.90 16.85 15.08
CA LYS A 102 2.08 17.33 15.79
C LYS A 102 1.77 17.44 17.26
N GLY A 103 2.63 16.83 18.10
CA GLY A 103 2.43 16.87 19.53
C GLY A 103 1.09 16.30 19.98
N GLY A 104 0.62 15.26 19.29
CA GLY A 104 -0.66 14.63 19.60
C GLY A 104 -1.89 15.42 19.15
N ARG A 105 -1.69 16.49 18.38
CA ARG A 105 -2.79 17.33 17.90
C ARG A 105 -2.87 17.33 16.38
N LEU A 106 -4.10 17.33 15.87
CA LEU A 106 -4.34 17.51 14.45
C LEU A 106 -4.14 18.99 14.12
N ILE A 107 -3.12 19.29 13.30
CA ILE A 107 -2.78 20.65 12.92
C ILE A 107 -3.16 21.01 11.49
N GLU A 108 -3.41 20.01 10.65
CA GLU A 108 -3.84 20.24 9.29
C GLU A 108 -4.69 19.07 8.81
N ASP A 109 -5.72 19.39 8.06
CA ASP A 109 -6.59 18.40 7.42
C ASP A 109 -6.96 18.99 6.07
N ARG A 110 -6.45 18.43 4.99
CA ARG A 110 -6.70 18.95 3.65
C ARG A 110 -6.89 17.85 2.63
N LEU A 111 -7.65 18.15 1.60
CA LEU A 111 -7.79 17.28 0.45
C LEU A 111 -6.61 17.55 -0.49
N VAL A 112 -6.08 16.48 -1.06
CA VAL A 112 -4.99 16.56 -2.04
C VAL A 112 -5.63 16.74 -3.41
N GLU A 113 -5.14 17.70 -4.19
CA GLU A 113 -5.60 17.88 -5.54
C GLU A 113 -5.27 16.66 -6.37
N SER A 114 -6.30 16.08 -7.01
CA SER A 114 -6.17 14.83 -7.71
C SER A 114 -5.23 14.92 -8.90
N THR A 115 -4.28 14.00 -8.99
CA THR A 115 -3.42 13.87 -10.16
C THR A 115 -4.23 13.56 -11.41
N VAL A 116 -5.31 12.79 -11.26
CA VAL A 116 -6.20 12.48 -12.37
C VAL A 116 -6.86 13.74 -12.90
N ASN A 117 -7.32 14.62 -12.01
CA ASN A 117 -7.92 15.89 -12.41
C ASN A 117 -6.91 16.75 -13.17
N ARG A 118 -5.66 16.77 -12.68
CA ARG A 118 -4.61 17.53 -13.36
C ARG A 118 -4.33 17.00 -14.75
N LYS A 119 -4.40 15.70 -14.93
CA LYS A 119 -4.20 15.06 -16.24
C LYS A 119 -5.37 15.26 -17.18
N ALA A 120 -6.56 15.41 -16.64
CA ALA A 120 -7.77 15.60 -17.42
C ALA A 120 -7.89 16.98 -18.02
N VAL A 121 -7.12 17.89 -17.51
CA VAL A 121 -7.11 19.29 -17.99
C VAL A 121 -6.50 19.42 -19.37
#